data_cb42eac4d53449f19381fbdabe771a44
#
_entry.id   cb42eac4d53449f19381fbdabe771a44
#
_cell.length_a   1.000
_cell.length_b   1.000
_cell.length_c   1.000
_cell.angle_alpha   90.00
_cell.angle_beta   90.00
_cell.angle_gamma   90.00
#
_symmetry.space_group_name_H-M   'P 1'
#
loop_
_entity.id
_entity.type
_entity.pdbx_description
1 polymer ?
#
loop_
_entity_poly.entity_id
_entity_poly.type
_entity_poly.pdbx_seq_one_letter_code
_entity_poly.pdbx_strand_id
1 'polypeptide(L)'
;MTSLTLHDFELEIDAGDGTRYPVAVLHSPAGAARGVMAFPFSREALDAELAAIEQALLDGASPDDGERVQRFGAALFDALIQGDLRTAYDRSRQATSGADQGLRLKLRILAPELLTVPWEFLFDTRSQEFVALSRRTPIMRYLELLLPDPDFAVTPPLRVLGVVAAPTDLPPLDVAREKAALAQALRQPIAQGQVELVWLEQTTWPALQDAMQQGPWHILHYSGHALFDARAGEGSLVMTDAAGAAWLLSATQLCRLLGDQQSLRLAVLNACEGARGDEQSPFSSTAAALVQRGLPAAVAMQYAISDVAAAAFAEQFYGALADRLPVDAAVSEGRKAIDLAAPGAAEWGVPVLFSRAADGAIWQIATEDERQPERALLRRLFWPLLALAVIIFGIAGSLAYPTLEPLWNVW
;
A
#
# COMPACT_ATOMS: atom_id res chain seq x y z
N MET A 1 -7.18 14.20 12.96
CA MET A 1 -6.44 12.97 13.28
C MET A 1 -4.97 13.34 13.32
N THR A 2 -4.23 12.93 14.36
CA THR A 2 -2.77 13.12 14.44
C THR A 2 -2.12 12.32 13.32
N SER A 3 -1.20 12.94 12.57
CA SER A 3 -0.48 12.31 11.46
C SER A 3 0.48 11.27 12.01
N LEU A 4 0.37 10.01 11.59
CA LEU A 4 1.33 8.95 11.91
C LEU A 4 2.67 9.27 11.23
N THR A 5 3.73 9.38 12.01
CA THR A 5 5.10 9.55 11.51
C THR A 5 5.81 8.20 11.51
N LEU A 6 6.20 7.71 10.35
CA LEU A 6 6.95 6.47 10.20
C LEU A 6 8.43 6.77 9.98
N HIS A 7 9.29 6.15 10.77
CA HIS A 7 10.74 6.17 10.62
C HIS A 7 11.17 4.88 9.91
N ASP A 8 12.16 4.96 9.05
CA ASP A 8 12.60 3.84 8.24
C ASP A 8 13.54 2.92 9.00
N PHE A 9 13.33 1.62 8.87
CA PHE A 9 14.29 0.57 9.12
C PHE A 9 14.55 -0.12 7.77
N GLU A 10 15.53 0.39 7.04
CA GLU A 10 15.85 -0.07 5.70
C GLU A 10 16.88 -1.19 5.77
N LEU A 11 16.46 -2.38 5.39
CA LEU A 11 17.23 -3.60 5.48
C LEU A 11 17.44 -4.16 4.08
N GLU A 12 18.72 -4.34 3.71
CA GLU A 12 19.15 -4.94 2.46
C GLU A 12 19.63 -6.37 2.69
N ILE A 13 19.11 -7.29 1.90
CA ILE A 13 19.56 -8.69 1.83
C ILE A 13 20.27 -8.86 0.49
N ASP A 14 21.60 -8.96 0.54
CA ASP A 14 22.45 -9.10 -0.64
C ASP A 14 22.48 -10.53 -1.17
N ALA A 15 22.98 -10.71 -2.38
CA ALA A 15 23.19 -12.03 -2.97
C ALA A 15 24.10 -12.88 -2.07
N GLY A 16 23.73 -14.14 -1.86
CA GLY A 16 24.43 -15.08 -1.01
C GLY A 16 24.87 -16.35 -1.75
N ASP A 17 25.20 -17.36 -0.98
CA ASP A 17 25.60 -18.69 -1.48
C ASP A 17 24.44 -19.71 -1.50
N GLY A 18 23.21 -19.25 -1.28
CA GLY A 18 21.99 -20.09 -1.15
C GLY A 18 21.69 -20.51 0.28
N THR A 19 22.63 -20.34 1.21
CA THR A 19 22.48 -20.67 2.64
C THR A 19 22.77 -19.48 3.55
N ARG A 20 23.68 -18.61 3.14
CA ARG A 20 24.13 -17.44 3.90
C ARG A 20 24.04 -16.20 3.02
N TYR A 21 23.43 -15.16 3.56
CA TYR A 21 23.18 -13.90 2.88
C TYR A 21 23.73 -12.74 3.71
N PRO A 22 24.60 -11.88 3.15
CA PRO A 22 24.95 -10.63 3.79
C PRO A 22 23.71 -9.78 4.00
N VAL A 23 23.58 -9.19 5.19
CA VAL A 23 22.45 -8.31 5.53
C VAL A 23 22.98 -7.02 6.11
N ALA A 24 22.44 -5.90 5.65
CA ALA A 24 22.79 -4.58 6.13
C ALA A 24 21.55 -3.76 6.47
N VAL A 25 21.54 -3.10 7.62
CA VAL A 25 20.65 -1.99 7.92
C VAL A 25 21.30 -0.74 7.35
N LEU A 26 20.74 -0.19 6.27
CA LEU A 26 21.27 0.99 5.58
C LEU A 26 20.85 2.28 6.30
N HIS A 27 19.58 2.34 6.74
CA HIS A 27 19.03 3.48 7.47
C HIS A 27 18.17 2.98 8.64
N SER A 28 18.37 3.55 9.81
CA SER A 28 17.48 3.36 10.95
C SER A 28 17.65 4.49 11.98
N PRO A 29 16.67 4.69 12.88
CA PRO A 29 16.82 5.60 14.04
C PRO A 29 18.02 5.28 14.94
N ALA A 30 18.46 4.02 14.97
CA ALA A 30 19.62 3.56 15.76
C ALA A 30 20.94 3.56 14.97
N GLY A 31 20.93 3.98 13.71
CA GLY A 31 22.08 3.96 12.80
C GLY A 31 22.17 2.68 11.97
N ALA A 32 23.32 2.52 11.29
CA ALA A 32 23.58 1.38 10.43
C ALA A 32 24.08 0.16 11.22
N ALA A 33 23.79 -1.05 10.72
CA ALA A 33 24.29 -2.30 11.26
C ALA A 33 24.53 -3.30 10.13
N ARG A 34 25.35 -4.32 10.37
CA ARG A 34 25.62 -5.37 9.37
C ARG A 34 25.63 -6.75 10.06
N GLY A 35 25.26 -7.76 9.29
CA GLY A 35 25.26 -9.14 9.73
C GLY A 35 25.23 -10.12 8.58
N VAL A 36 25.02 -11.38 8.89
CA VAL A 36 24.83 -12.42 7.89
C VAL A 36 23.63 -13.24 8.32
N MET A 37 22.64 -13.34 7.49
CA MET A 37 21.49 -14.22 7.67
C MET A 37 21.90 -15.65 7.28
N ALA A 38 21.83 -16.60 8.21
CA ALA A 38 21.79 -18.02 7.86
C ALA A 38 20.34 -18.36 7.55
N PHE A 39 20.01 -18.61 6.29
CA PHE A 39 18.63 -18.86 5.88
C PHE A 39 18.14 -20.16 6.53
N PRO A 40 16.97 -20.14 7.20
CA PRO A 40 16.60 -21.22 8.12
C PRO A 40 16.06 -22.48 7.42
N PHE A 41 15.88 -22.44 6.10
CA PHE A 41 15.31 -23.56 5.34
C PHE A 41 16.26 -24.00 4.22
N SER A 42 16.34 -25.31 3.97
CA SER A 42 16.84 -25.80 2.68
C SER A 42 15.80 -25.47 1.58
N ARG A 43 16.18 -25.57 0.32
CA ARG A 43 15.23 -25.32 -0.79
C ARG A 43 14.02 -26.24 -0.70
N GLU A 44 14.23 -27.53 -0.49
CA GLU A 44 13.15 -28.53 -0.37
C GLU A 44 12.26 -28.25 0.85
N ALA A 45 12.85 -27.83 1.97
CA ALA A 45 12.07 -27.48 3.15
C ALA A 45 11.25 -26.20 2.94
N LEU A 46 11.82 -25.20 2.27
CA LEU A 46 11.09 -23.99 1.90
C LEU A 46 9.92 -24.29 0.99
N ASP A 47 10.17 -25.03 -0.11
CA ASP A 47 9.11 -25.40 -1.08
C ASP A 47 7.98 -26.18 -0.39
N ALA A 48 8.31 -27.09 0.54
CA ALA A 48 7.32 -27.83 1.32
C ALA A 48 6.51 -26.92 2.29
N GLU A 49 7.17 -25.95 2.95
CA GLU A 49 6.47 -25.01 3.84
C GLU A 49 5.57 -24.05 3.05
N LEU A 50 6.03 -23.53 1.90
CA LEU A 50 5.23 -22.66 1.05
C LEU A 50 4.00 -23.40 0.49
N ALA A 51 4.17 -24.64 0.02
CA ALA A 51 3.05 -25.47 -0.45
C ALA A 51 2.05 -25.78 0.68
N ALA A 52 2.53 -26.00 1.91
CA ALA A 52 1.66 -26.24 3.04
C ALA A 52 0.90 -24.96 3.47
N ILE A 53 1.54 -23.79 3.41
CA ILE A 53 0.88 -22.51 3.67
C ILE A 53 -0.17 -22.24 2.58
N GLU A 54 0.15 -22.46 1.32
CA GLU A 54 -0.80 -22.28 0.21
C GLU A 54 -2.01 -23.21 0.35
N GLN A 55 -1.79 -24.50 0.70
CA GLN A 55 -2.87 -25.44 0.94
C GLN A 55 -3.75 -24.99 2.11
N ALA A 56 -3.16 -24.50 3.19
CA ALA A 56 -3.90 -23.99 4.34
C ALA A 56 -4.78 -22.78 3.99
N LEU A 57 -4.30 -21.91 3.08
CA LEU A 57 -5.09 -20.78 2.57
C LEU A 57 -6.30 -21.25 1.73
N LEU A 58 -6.20 -22.40 1.05
CA LEU A 58 -7.26 -22.97 0.21
C LEU A 58 -8.30 -23.76 1.01
N ASP A 59 -7.88 -24.48 2.04
CA ASP A 59 -8.74 -25.38 2.83
C ASP A 59 -9.58 -24.64 3.89
N GLY A 60 -9.26 -23.37 4.13
CA GLY A 60 -9.86 -22.54 5.19
C GLY A 60 -9.13 -22.67 6.52
N ALA A 61 -9.39 -21.72 7.41
CA ALA A 61 -8.66 -21.54 8.66
C ALA A 61 -8.72 -22.77 9.59
N SER A 62 -7.56 -23.31 9.93
CA SER A 62 -7.36 -24.28 11.00
C SER A 62 -6.44 -23.68 12.06
N PRO A 63 -6.63 -23.98 13.37
CA PRO A 63 -5.70 -23.55 14.41
C PRO A 63 -4.24 -23.96 14.15
N ASP A 64 -4.04 -25.14 13.57
CA ASP A 64 -2.71 -25.67 13.25
C ASP A 64 -2.00 -24.84 12.15
N ASP A 65 -2.76 -24.20 11.26
CA ASP A 65 -2.23 -23.38 10.18
C ASP A 65 -1.69 -22.04 10.72
N GLY A 66 -2.41 -21.43 11.66
CA GLY A 66 -1.94 -20.25 12.37
C GLY A 66 -0.62 -20.48 13.10
N GLU A 67 -0.49 -21.64 13.80
CA GLU A 67 0.75 -22.02 14.46
C GLU A 67 1.90 -22.33 13.48
N ARG A 68 1.59 -22.90 12.30
CA ARG A 68 2.56 -23.13 11.24
C ARG A 68 3.15 -21.82 10.75
N VAL A 69 2.29 -20.89 10.36
CA VAL A 69 2.67 -19.56 9.86
C VAL A 69 3.47 -18.79 10.91
N GLN A 70 3.08 -18.88 12.18
CA GLN A 70 3.82 -18.27 13.29
C GLN A 70 5.22 -18.86 13.44
N ARG A 71 5.37 -20.19 13.40
CA ARG A 71 6.69 -20.86 13.46
C ARG A 71 7.56 -20.49 12.26
N PHE A 72 6.98 -20.49 11.04
CA PHE A 72 7.68 -20.08 9.84
C PHE A 72 8.16 -18.63 9.94
N GLY A 73 7.27 -17.73 10.34
CA GLY A 73 7.58 -16.29 10.50
C GLY A 73 8.61 -16.03 11.60
N ALA A 74 8.57 -16.80 12.70
CA ALA A 74 9.55 -16.73 13.78
C ALA A 74 10.95 -17.17 13.31
N ALA A 75 11.03 -18.28 12.57
CA ALA A 75 12.30 -18.76 12.00
C ALA A 75 12.90 -17.73 11.04
N LEU A 76 12.10 -17.10 10.17
CA LEU A 76 12.54 -16.04 9.27
C LEU A 76 13.02 -14.81 10.05
N PHE A 77 12.24 -14.36 11.02
CA PHE A 77 12.56 -13.17 11.80
C PHE A 77 13.86 -13.34 12.59
N ASP A 78 14.01 -14.46 13.31
CA ASP A 78 15.19 -14.75 14.14
C ASP A 78 16.45 -14.95 13.27
N ALA A 79 16.31 -15.48 12.05
CA ALA A 79 17.42 -15.57 11.10
C ALA A 79 17.82 -14.21 10.53
N LEU A 80 16.84 -13.36 10.18
CA LEU A 80 17.08 -12.06 9.57
C LEU A 80 17.55 -11.02 10.58
N ILE A 81 16.90 -10.95 11.74
CA ILE A 81 17.09 -9.91 12.76
C ILE A 81 17.86 -10.50 13.94
N GLN A 82 19.17 -10.69 13.79
CA GLN A 82 20.04 -11.26 14.82
C GLN A 82 21.26 -10.37 15.12
N GLY A 83 21.94 -10.61 16.23
CA GLY A 83 23.17 -9.91 16.60
C GLY A 83 23.03 -8.39 16.64
N ASP A 84 23.90 -7.70 15.89
CA ASP A 84 23.90 -6.23 15.79
C ASP A 84 22.64 -5.72 15.08
N LEU A 85 22.08 -6.48 14.11
CA LEU A 85 20.82 -6.13 13.44
C LEU A 85 19.67 -6.13 14.45
N ARG A 86 19.65 -7.11 15.39
CA ARG A 86 18.66 -7.16 16.47
C ARG A 86 18.79 -5.97 17.41
N THR A 87 20.02 -5.61 17.77
CA THR A 87 20.28 -4.45 18.61
C THR A 87 19.81 -3.15 17.95
N ALA A 88 20.08 -2.99 16.66
CA ALA A 88 19.62 -1.83 15.88
C ALA A 88 18.08 -1.80 15.79
N TYR A 89 17.44 -2.94 15.55
CA TYR A 89 15.97 -3.06 15.48
C TYR A 89 15.32 -2.69 16.82
N ASP A 90 15.76 -3.30 17.94
CA ASP A 90 15.18 -3.05 19.25
C ASP A 90 15.33 -1.58 19.68
N ARG A 91 16.49 -0.96 19.43
CA ARG A 91 16.73 0.46 19.70
C ARG A 91 15.87 1.37 18.82
N SER A 92 15.71 1.02 17.55
CA SER A 92 14.86 1.78 16.62
C SER A 92 13.38 1.69 17.03
N ARG A 93 12.90 0.51 17.44
CA ARG A 93 11.56 0.32 17.99
C ARG A 93 11.34 1.15 19.25
N GLN A 94 12.32 1.20 20.12
CA GLN A 94 12.26 2.02 21.34
C GLN A 94 12.23 3.53 21.01
N ALA A 95 13.06 3.98 20.07
CA ALA A 95 13.13 5.38 19.66
C ALA A 95 11.81 5.86 18.99
N THR A 96 11.02 4.94 18.40
CA THR A 96 9.77 5.22 17.70
C THR A 96 8.53 4.75 18.47
N SER A 97 8.63 4.59 19.79
CA SER A 97 7.54 4.09 20.65
C SER A 97 6.45 5.12 20.97
N GLY A 98 6.63 6.39 20.57
CA GLY A 98 5.65 7.48 20.76
C GLY A 98 4.27 7.15 20.16
N ALA A 99 3.20 7.79 20.68
CA ALA A 99 1.81 7.48 20.30
C ALA A 99 1.55 7.60 18.78
N ASP A 100 2.15 8.60 18.14
CA ASP A 100 1.97 8.91 16.72
C ASP A 100 3.22 8.57 15.90
N GLN A 101 4.06 7.65 16.38
CA GLN A 101 5.28 7.21 15.71
C GLN A 101 5.26 5.71 15.44
N GLY A 102 6.03 5.28 14.44
CA GLY A 102 6.21 3.89 14.08
C GLY A 102 7.52 3.64 13.34
N LEU A 103 7.85 2.38 13.14
CA LEU A 103 9.06 1.92 12.46
C LEU A 103 8.66 1.14 11.20
N ARG A 104 8.83 1.73 10.02
CA ARG A 104 8.61 1.10 8.70
C ARG A 104 9.72 0.14 8.40
N LEU A 105 9.41 -1.10 8.08
CA LEU A 105 10.37 -2.09 7.62
C LEU A 105 10.42 -2.10 6.09
N LYS A 106 11.51 -1.57 5.53
CA LYS A 106 11.81 -1.60 4.11
C LYS A 106 12.72 -2.77 3.80
N LEU A 107 12.26 -3.72 3.01
CA LEU A 107 13.03 -4.88 2.60
C LEU A 107 13.54 -4.69 1.16
N ARG A 108 14.84 -4.51 1.01
CA ARG A 108 15.57 -4.55 -0.26
C ARG A 108 16.14 -5.94 -0.44
N ILE A 109 15.56 -6.73 -1.31
CA ILE A 109 15.95 -8.12 -1.54
C ILE A 109 16.66 -8.19 -2.88
N LEU A 110 17.99 -8.37 -2.84
CA LEU A 110 18.84 -8.47 -4.03
C LEU A 110 19.08 -9.93 -4.44
N ALA A 111 18.82 -10.89 -3.55
CA ALA A 111 18.89 -12.32 -3.80
C ALA A 111 17.60 -12.80 -4.51
N PRO A 112 17.66 -13.22 -5.80
CA PRO A 112 16.45 -13.55 -6.57
C PRO A 112 15.64 -14.71 -5.97
N GLU A 113 16.32 -15.70 -5.40
CA GLU A 113 15.71 -16.88 -4.77
C GLU A 113 14.92 -16.54 -3.49
N LEU A 114 15.14 -15.37 -2.90
CA LEU A 114 14.43 -14.89 -1.72
C LEU A 114 13.24 -13.97 -2.04
N LEU A 115 13.01 -13.66 -3.31
CA LEU A 115 11.90 -12.78 -3.73
C LEU A 115 10.53 -13.43 -3.52
N THR A 116 10.46 -14.77 -3.59
CA THR A 116 9.23 -15.55 -3.42
C THR A 116 8.91 -15.86 -1.95
N VAL A 117 9.86 -15.62 -1.04
CA VAL A 117 9.64 -15.82 0.39
C VAL A 117 8.60 -14.84 0.92
N PRO A 118 7.55 -15.29 1.63
CA PRO A 118 6.51 -14.42 2.17
C PRO A 118 6.98 -13.72 3.46
N TRP A 119 7.80 -12.68 3.30
CA TRP A 119 8.34 -11.87 4.39
C TRP A 119 7.26 -11.16 5.22
N GLU A 120 6.07 -11.10 4.70
CA GLU A 120 4.90 -10.55 5.38
C GLU A 120 4.54 -11.33 6.64
N PHE A 121 4.95 -12.60 6.73
CA PHE A 121 4.76 -13.45 7.90
C PHE A 121 5.81 -13.28 9.01
N LEU A 122 6.75 -12.34 8.90
CA LEU A 122 7.73 -12.09 9.95
C LEU A 122 7.07 -11.93 11.32
N PHE A 123 7.45 -12.81 12.28
CA PHE A 123 6.92 -12.85 13.65
C PHE A 123 8.02 -12.59 14.67
N ASP A 124 7.91 -11.51 15.44
CA ASP A 124 8.85 -11.20 16.51
C ASP A 124 8.47 -11.97 17.79
N THR A 125 9.24 -13.00 18.11
CA THR A 125 9.02 -13.86 19.27
C THR A 125 9.11 -13.12 20.63
N ARG A 126 9.73 -11.94 20.68
CA ARG A 126 9.81 -11.13 21.92
C ARG A 126 8.56 -10.31 22.15
N SER A 127 8.03 -9.70 21.12
CA SER A 127 6.76 -8.95 21.22
C SER A 127 5.53 -9.83 21.06
N GLN A 128 5.70 -11.09 20.60
CA GLN A 128 4.61 -12.03 20.29
C GLN A 128 3.64 -11.47 19.26
N GLU A 129 4.18 -10.78 18.23
CA GLU A 129 3.37 -10.11 17.21
C GLU A 129 3.93 -10.36 15.80
N PHE A 130 3.04 -10.48 14.84
CA PHE A 130 3.39 -10.37 13.42
C PHE A 130 3.68 -8.91 13.08
N VAL A 131 4.86 -8.65 12.53
CA VAL A 131 5.33 -7.28 12.23
C VAL A 131 4.37 -6.56 11.28
N ALA A 132 3.86 -7.26 10.27
CA ALA A 132 3.01 -6.69 9.21
C ALA A 132 1.58 -6.35 9.64
N LEU A 133 1.11 -6.83 10.81
CA LEU A 133 -0.24 -6.59 11.33
C LEU A 133 -0.39 -5.25 12.07
N SER A 134 0.60 -4.38 12.01
CA SER A 134 0.51 -3.07 12.65
C SER A 134 0.85 -1.95 11.69
N ARG A 135 -0.03 -0.94 11.58
CA ARG A 135 0.29 0.29 10.83
C ARG A 135 1.48 1.06 11.38
N ARG A 136 1.92 0.72 12.59
CA ARG A 136 3.13 1.30 13.23
C ARG A 136 4.40 0.54 12.88
N THR A 137 4.27 -0.66 12.29
CA THR A 137 5.38 -1.46 11.81
C THR A 137 5.08 -2.03 10.42
N PRO A 138 4.68 -1.17 9.45
CA PRO A 138 4.34 -1.67 8.12
C PRO A 138 5.58 -2.27 7.45
N ILE A 139 5.35 -3.30 6.63
CA ILE A 139 6.38 -3.94 5.81
C ILE A 139 6.11 -3.61 4.35
N MET A 140 7.16 -3.22 3.62
CA MET A 140 7.15 -3.09 2.16
C MET A 140 8.40 -3.67 1.52
N ARG A 141 8.26 -4.23 0.34
CA ARG A 141 9.37 -4.60 -0.55
C ARG A 141 9.81 -3.35 -1.31
N TYR A 142 10.95 -2.81 -0.90
CA TYR A 142 11.43 -1.53 -1.39
C TYR A 142 12.38 -1.73 -2.58
N LEU A 143 12.09 -1.00 -3.65
CA LEU A 143 12.89 -0.99 -4.88
C LEU A 143 13.48 0.41 -5.05
N GLU A 144 14.77 0.55 -4.74
CA GLU A 144 15.46 1.82 -4.97
C GLU A 144 15.68 2.05 -6.47
N LEU A 145 15.13 3.13 -6.98
CA LEU A 145 15.30 3.54 -8.37
C LEU A 145 15.84 4.97 -8.42
N LEU A 146 16.82 5.19 -9.30
CA LEU A 146 17.34 6.52 -9.61
C LEU A 146 16.38 7.29 -10.55
N LEU A 147 15.10 7.29 -10.23
CA LEU A 147 14.08 8.04 -10.94
C LEU A 147 13.62 9.22 -10.07
N PRO A 148 13.37 10.39 -10.66
CA PRO A 148 12.82 11.50 -9.90
C PRO A 148 11.47 11.09 -9.29
N ASP A 149 11.20 11.59 -8.09
CA ASP A 149 9.88 11.45 -7.51
C ASP A 149 8.89 12.24 -8.37
N PRO A 150 7.77 11.64 -8.76
CA PRO A 150 6.75 12.34 -9.51
C PRO A 150 6.11 13.43 -8.64
N ASP A 151 5.53 14.46 -9.27
CA ASP A 151 4.70 15.42 -8.54
C ASP A 151 3.54 14.68 -7.86
N PHE A 152 3.51 14.74 -6.54
CA PHE A 152 2.57 13.97 -5.71
C PHE A 152 1.22 14.66 -5.51
N ALA A 153 1.05 15.91 -5.96
CA ALA A 153 -0.19 16.65 -5.75
C ALA A 153 -1.35 16.03 -6.55
N VAL A 154 -2.35 15.54 -5.85
CA VAL A 154 -3.59 15.01 -6.43
C VAL A 154 -4.79 15.74 -5.85
N THR A 155 -5.65 16.22 -6.74
CA THR A 155 -6.94 16.82 -6.35
C THR A 155 -8.01 15.74 -6.34
N PRO A 156 -8.74 15.52 -5.24
CA PRO A 156 -9.87 14.58 -5.20
C PRO A 156 -10.95 14.93 -6.24
N PRO A 157 -11.66 13.92 -6.72
CA PRO A 157 -11.61 12.51 -6.32
C PRO A 157 -10.38 11.78 -6.84
N LEU A 158 -9.87 10.82 -6.05
CA LEU A 158 -8.93 9.81 -6.56
C LEU A 158 -9.68 8.94 -7.56
N ARG A 159 -9.27 8.95 -8.83
CA ARG A 159 -9.93 8.15 -9.87
C ARG A 159 -9.34 6.75 -9.94
N VAL A 160 -10.20 5.76 -9.74
CA VAL A 160 -9.88 4.33 -9.80
C VAL A 160 -10.42 3.76 -11.09
N LEU A 161 -9.57 3.19 -11.93
CA LEU A 161 -9.98 2.36 -13.05
C LEU A 161 -10.08 0.90 -12.57
N GLY A 162 -11.30 0.38 -12.49
CA GLY A 162 -11.58 -1.00 -12.14
C GLY A 162 -11.63 -1.88 -13.39
N VAL A 163 -10.88 -2.98 -13.38
CA VAL A 163 -10.82 -3.97 -14.45
C VAL A 163 -11.12 -5.33 -13.85
N VAL A 164 -12.22 -5.97 -14.27
CA VAL A 164 -12.58 -7.35 -13.87
C VAL A 164 -12.59 -8.21 -15.11
N ALA A 165 -11.55 -9.03 -15.31
CA ALA A 165 -11.36 -9.84 -16.52
C ALA A 165 -11.77 -11.30 -16.26
N ALA A 166 -12.78 -11.78 -17.00
CA ALA A 166 -13.32 -13.12 -16.91
C ALA A 166 -13.41 -13.76 -18.30
N PRO A 167 -12.29 -14.26 -18.85
CA PRO A 167 -12.31 -14.97 -20.14
C PRO A 167 -13.11 -16.28 -20.07
N THR A 168 -13.71 -16.65 -21.20
CA THR A 168 -14.66 -17.76 -21.27
C THR A 168 -14.00 -19.15 -21.27
N ASP A 169 -12.70 -19.21 -21.53
CA ASP A 169 -11.87 -20.43 -21.64
C ASP A 169 -11.02 -20.70 -20.39
N LEU A 170 -11.19 -19.91 -19.33
CA LEU A 170 -10.60 -20.10 -18.01
C LEU A 170 -11.68 -20.36 -16.95
N PRO A 171 -11.32 -20.79 -15.73
CA PRO A 171 -12.26 -20.94 -14.64
C PRO A 171 -13.13 -19.69 -14.48
N PRO A 172 -14.45 -19.84 -14.31
CA PRO A 172 -15.35 -18.70 -14.30
C PRO A 172 -15.11 -17.80 -13.08
N LEU A 173 -15.15 -16.49 -13.31
CA LEU A 173 -15.14 -15.47 -12.29
C LEU A 173 -16.51 -14.78 -12.23
N ASP A 174 -17.07 -14.62 -11.05
CA ASP A 174 -18.30 -13.84 -10.86
C ASP A 174 -18.02 -12.35 -10.93
N VAL A 175 -18.03 -11.81 -12.16
CA VAL A 175 -17.76 -10.38 -12.44
C VAL A 175 -18.70 -9.46 -11.66
N ALA A 176 -19.98 -9.84 -11.50
CA ALA A 176 -20.96 -9.01 -10.80
C ALA A 176 -20.62 -8.91 -9.30
N ARG A 177 -20.22 -10.03 -8.71
CA ARG A 177 -19.79 -10.12 -7.32
C ARG A 177 -18.51 -9.31 -7.06
N GLU A 178 -17.49 -9.46 -7.92
CA GLU A 178 -16.24 -8.70 -7.83
C GLU A 178 -16.49 -7.18 -7.91
N LYS A 179 -17.26 -6.75 -8.91
CA LYS A 179 -17.64 -5.34 -9.05
C LYS A 179 -18.43 -4.84 -7.84
N ALA A 180 -19.36 -5.63 -7.33
CA ALA A 180 -20.16 -5.26 -6.15
C ALA A 180 -19.30 -5.18 -4.89
N ALA A 181 -18.37 -6.11 -4.68
CA ALA A 181 -17.46 -6.11 -3.53
C ALA A 181 -16.58 -4.84 -3.49
N LEU A 182 -15.94 -4.49 -4.61
CA LEU A 182 -15.14 -3.27 -4.69
C LEU A 182 -15.99 -2.00 -4.55
N ALA A 183 -17.16 -1.95 -5.20
CA ALA A 183 -18.07 -0.81 -5.06
C ALA A 183 -18.57 -0.62 -3.62
N GLN A 184 -18.83 -1.71 -2.91
CA GLN A 184 -19.19 -1.69 -1.49
C GLN A 184 -18.03 -1.19 -0.62
N ALA A 185 -16.82 -1.69 -0.86
CA ALA A 185 -15.61 -1.25 -0.17
C ALA A 185 -15.34 0.25 -0.33
N LEU A 186 -15.60 0.78 -1.53
CA LEU A 186 -15.41 2.20 -1.85
C LEU A 186 -16.63 3.08 -1.55
N ARG A 187 -17.73 2.53 -1.04
CA ARG A 187 -18.99 3.26 -0.85
C ARG A 187 -18.83 4.54 -0.03
N GLN A 188 -18.10 4.47 1.08
CA GLN A 188 -17.91 5.61 1.97
C GLN A 188 -17.01 6.69 1.34
N PRO A 189 -15.81 6.39 0.82
CA PRO A 189 -14.97 7.35 0.10
C PRO A 189 -15.67 7.98 -1.12
N ILE A 190 -16.48 7.22 -1.85
CA ILE A 190 -17.27 7.74 -2.99
C ILE A 190 -18.33 8.72 -2.50
N ALA A 191 -19.10 8.37 -1.45
CA ALA A 191 -20.12 9.24 -0.89
C ALA A 191 -19.55 10.56 -0.33
N GLN A 192 -18.28 10.53 0.10
CA GLN A 192 -17.55 11.71 0.58
C GLN A 192 -16.87 12.51 -0.56
N GLY A 193 -16.99 12.08 -1.81
CA GLY A 193 -16.35 12.72 -2.96
C GLY A 193 -14.82 12.59 -2.97
N GLN A 194 -14.27 11.63 -2.24
CA GLN A 194 -12.83 11.38 -2.15
C GLN A 194 -12.33 10.44 -3.25
N VAL A 195 -13.20 9.54 -3.72
CA VAL A 195 -12.90 8.53 -4.74
C VAL A 195 -13.97 8.50 -5.81
N GLU A 196 -13.56 8.30 -7.06
CA GLU A 196 -14.41 7.99 -8.20
C GLU A 196 -13.99 6.62 -8.76
N LEU A 197 -14.94 5.69 -8.86
CA LEU A 197 -14.71 4.36 -9.44
C LEU A 197 -15.34 4.28 -10.82
N VAL A 198 -14.53 3.99 -11.82
CA VAL A 198 -14.96 3.79 -13.21
C VAL A 198 -14.57 2.38 -13.64
N TRP A 199 -15.52 1.67 -14.25
CA TRP A 199 -15.29 0.30 -14.73
C TRP A 199 -14.87 0.27 -16.18
N LEU A 200 -13.87 -0.56 -16.49
CA LEU A 200 -13.58 -0.96 -17.86
C LEU A 200 -14.63 -1.99 -18.29
N GLU A 201 -15.52 -1.62 -19.20
CA GLU A 201 -16.65 -2.49 -19.59
C GLU A 201 -16.22 -3.67 -20.48
N GLN A 202 -15.23 -3.45 -21.33
CA GLN A 202 -14.64 -4.49 -22.18
C GLN A 202 -13.18 -4.68 -21.77
N THR A 203 -12.82 -5.87 -21.31
CA THR A 203 -11.47 -6.17 -20.81
C THR A 203 -10.51 -6.57 -21.94
N THR A 204 -10.59 -5.87 -23.06
CA THR A 204 -9.72 -6.05 -24.23
C THR A 204 -8.59 -5.02 -24.22
N TRP A 205 -7.49 -5.32 -24.93
CA TRP A 205 -6.38 -4.39 -25.07
C TRP A 205 -6.78 -3.02 -25.65
N PRO A 206 -7.55 -2.95 -26.77
CA PRO A 206 -7.97 -1.65 -27.29
C PRO A 206 -8.79 -0.84 -26.30
N ALA A 207 -9.72 -1.49 -25.58
CA ALA A 207 -10.56 -0.80 -24.59
C ALA A 207 -9.74 -0.28 -23.41
N LEU A 208 -8.74 -1.05 -22.95
CA LEU A 208 -7.82 -0.59 -21.91
C LEU A 208 -6.98 0.60 -22.37
N GLN A 209 -6.49 0.55 -23.61
CA GLN A 209 -5.72 1.63 -24.22
C GLN A 209 -6.55 2.92 -24.36
N ASP A 210 -7.79 2.81 -24.82
CA ASP A 210 -8.73 3.94 -24.92
C ASP A 210 -9.08 4.51 -23.53
N ALA A 211 -9.32 3.65 -22.55
CA ALA A 211 -9.60 4.07 -21.17
C ALA A 211 -8.41 4.85 -20.58
N MET A 212 -7.18 4.42 -20.84
CA MET A 212 -5.99 5.14 -20.36
C MET A 212 -5.90 6.57 -20.90
N GLN A 213 -6.41 6.83 -22.11
CA GLN A 213 -6.47 8.18 -22.69
C GLN A 213 -7.54 9.07 -22.04
N GLN A 214 -8.52 8.50 -21.35
CA GLN A 214 -9.61 9.21 -20.66
C GLN A 214 -9.25 9.64 -19.23
N GLY A 215 -7.98 9.45 -18.83
CA GLY A 215 -7.46 9.85 -17.52
C GLY A 215 -7.74 11.32 -17.16
N PRO A 216 -7.19 11.81 -16.04
CA PRO A 216 -6.16 11.16 -15.23
C PRO A 216 -6.69 9.97 -14.42
N TRP A 217 -5.92 8.90 -14.35
CA TRP A 217 -6.14 7.77 -13.44
C TRP A 217 -5.10 7.80 -12.34
N HIS A 218 -5.50 7.52 -11.10
CA HIS A 218 -4.60 7.51 -9.96
C HIS A 218 -4.34 6.09 -9.47
N ILE A 219 -5.34 5.21 -9.62
CA ILE A 219 -5.29 3.81 -9.21
C ILE A 219 -5.79 2.93 -10.35
N LEU A 220 -5.05 1.88 -10.68
CA LEU A 220 -5.52 0.74 -11.46
C LEU A 220 -5.85 -0.40 -10.51
N HIS A 221 -7.12 -0.84 -10.47
CA HIS A 221 -7.53 -2.03 -9.73
C HIS A 221 -7.89 -3.12 -10.72
N TYR A 222 -7.12 -4.19 -10.71
CA TYR A 222 -7.34 -5.38 -11.54
C TYR A 222 -7.79 -6.56 -10.68
N SER A 223 -8.85 -7.25 -11.11
CA SER A 223 -9.33 -8.51 -10.55
C SER A 223 -9.48 -9.52 -11.68
N GLY A 224 -8.88 -10.71 -11.55
CA GLY A 224 -8.88 -11.72 -12.59
C GLY A 224 -7.80 -12.78 -12.44
N HIS A 225 -7.49 -13.44 -13.55
CA HIS A 225 -6.42 -14.43 -13.62
C HIS A 225 -5.08 -13.78 -13.97
N ALA A 226 -3.99 -14.43 -13.58
CA ALA A 226 -2.65 -14.13 -14.05
C ALA A 226 -1.87 -15.43 -14.29
N LEU A 227 -0.91 -15.37 -15.20
CA LEU A 227 -0.04 -16.50 -15.54
C LEU A 227 1.41 -16.06 -15.51
N PHE A 228 2.32 -16.96 -15.12
CA PHE A 228 3.75 -16.71 -15.17
C PHE A 228 4.36 -17.36 -16.43
N ASP A 229 5.01 -16.57 -17.27
CA ASP A 229 5.76 -17.10 -18.41
C ASP A 229 7.21 -17.39 -17.97
N ALA A 230 7.50 -18.66 -17.68
CA ALA A 230 8.84 -19.10 -17.26
C ALA A 230 9.93 -18.84 -18.32
N ARG A 231 9.57 -18.72 -19.62
CA ARG A 231 10.54 -18.41 -20.69
C ARG A 231 10.89 -16.94 -20.73
N ALA A 232 9.88 -16.08 -20.53
CA ALA A 232 10.07 -14.63 -20.45
C ALA A 232 10.54 -14.19 -19.06
N GLY A 233 10.35 -15.01 -18.02
CA GLY A 233 10.64 -14.69 -16.63
C GLY A 233 9.75 -13.58 -16.08
N GLU A 234 8.53 -13.42 -16.61
CA GLU A 234 7.61 -12.36 -16.21
C GLU A 234 6.17 -12.84 -16.02
N GLY A 235 5.45 -12.16 -15.13
CA GLY A 235 4.01 -12.34 -14.96
C GLY A 235 3.21 -11.66 -16.06
N SER A 236 2.03 -12.19 -16.35
CA SER A 236 1.07 -11.63 -17.30
C SER A 236 -0.31 -11.59 -16.67
N LEU A 237 -1.02 -10.49 -16.81
CA LEU A 237 -2.44 -10.41 -16.47
C LEU A 237 -3.26 -11.02 -17.63
N VAL A 238 -4.33 -11.69 -17.30
CA VAL A 238 -5.21 -12.27 -18.32
C VAL A 238 -6.33 -11.29 -18.62
N MET A 239 -6.36 -10.77 -19.83
CA MET A 239 -7.42 -9.95 -20.39
C MET A 239 -8.30 -10.82 -21.30
N THR A 240 -9.22 -10.22 -22.04
CA THR A 240 -10.01 -10.91 -23.07
C THR A 240 -9.62 -10.45 -24.46
N ASP A 241 -9.72 -11.34 -25.44
CA ASP A 241 -9.71 -10.97 -26.85
C ASP A 241 -11.11 -10.54 -27.34
N ALA A 242 -11.26 -10.24 -28.62
CA ALA A 242 -12.53 -9.84 -29.21
C ALA A 242 -13.61 -10.97 -29.22
N ALA A 243 -13.20 -12.24 -29.07
CA ALA A 243 -14.09 -13.38 -28.95
C ALA A 243 -14.44 -13.71 -27.49
N GLY A 244 -13.85 -13.03 -26.53
CA GLY A 244 -14.02 -13.27 -25.09
C GLY A 244 -13.11 -14.38 -24.55
N ALA A 245 -12.15 -14.87 -25.32
CA ALA A 245 -11.14 -15.83 -24.87
C ALA A 245 -9.97 -15.13 -24.17
N ALA A 246 -9.18 -15.90 -23.42
CA ALA A 246 -8.03 -15.39 -22.68
C ALA A 246 -6.97 -14.77 -23.62
N TRP A 247 -6.55 -13.58 -23.29
CA TRP A 247 -5.44 -12.88 -23.94
C TRP A 247 -4.45 -12.40 -22.88
N LEU A 248 -3.16 -12.74 -23.07
CA LEU A 248 -2.13 -12.42 -22.07
C LEU A 248 -1.58 -11.02 -22.29
N LEU A 249 -1.71 -10.19 -21.28
CA LEU A 249 -1.07 -8.88 -21.17
C LEU A 249 0.17 -9.00 -20.29
N SER A 250 1.36 -9.08 -20.93
CA SER A 250 2.59 -9.23 -20.18
C SER A 250 2.91 -8.00 -19.33
N ALA A 251 3.66 -8.19 -18.23
CA ALA A 251 4.09 -7.09 -17.37
C ALA A 251 4.84 -6.02 -18.21
N THR A 252 5.65 -6.43 -19.18
CA THR A 252 6.35 -5.50 -20.09
C THR A 252 5.39 -4.66 -20.94
N GLN A 253 4.32 -5.24 -21.49
CA GLN A 253 3.32 -4.52 -22.28
C GLN A 253 2.52 -3.56 -21.39
N LEU A 254 2.08 -4.04 -20.22
CA LEU A 254 1.36 -3.22 -19.24
C LEU A 254 2.22 -2.03 -18.79
N CYS A 255 3.50 -2.25 -18.48
CA CYS A 255 4.41 -1.18 -18.09
C CYS A 255 4.58 -0.10 -19.16
N ARG A 256 4.60 -0.48 -20.46
CA ARG A 256 4.67 0.49 -21.56
C ARG A 256 3.41 1.35 -21.61
N LEU A 257 2.23 0.75 -21.43
CA LEU A 257 0.96 1.47 -21.42
C LEU A 257 0.87 2.42 -20.22
N LEU A 258 1.25 1.94 -19.04
CA LEU A 258 1.14 2.71 -17.80
C LEU A 258 2.26 3.75 -17.65
N GLY A 259 3.40 3.56 -18.31
CA GLY A 259 4.55 4.48 -18.25
C GLY A 259 4.25 5.88 -18.80
N ASP A 260 3.27 6.00 -19.71
CA ASP A 260 2.80 7.28 -20.25
C ASP A 260 1.79 7.97 -19.30
N GLN A 261 1.34 7.30 -18.26
CA GLN A 261 0.32 7.79 -17.32
C GLN A 261 0.95 8.40 -16.07
N GLN A 262 1.39 9.65 -16.16
CA GLN A 262 2.07 10.34 -15.05
C GLN A 262 1.20 10.52 -13.79
N SER A 263 -0.12 10.46 -13.91
CA SER A 263 -1.04 10.54 -12.77
C SER A 263 -1.19 9.23 -12.02
N LEU A 264 -0.88 8.08 -12.64
CA LEU A 264 -1.04 6.77 -12.03
C LEU A 264 0.03 6.56 -10.95
N ARG A 265 -0.41 6.20 -9.75
CA ARG A 265 0.45 6.05 -8.57
C ARG A 265 0.42 4.66 -7.98
N LEU A 266 -0.68 3.93 -8.18
CA LEU A 266 -0.92 2.65 -7.54
C LEU A 266 -1.55 1.67 -8.51
N ALA A 267 -1.05 0.44 -8.53
CA ALA A 267 -1.74 -0.71 -9.07
C ALA A 267 -2.13 -1.66 -7.92
N VAL A 268 -3.35 -2.15 -7.92
CA VAL A 268 -3.83 -3.22 -7.03
C VAL A 268 -4.18 -4.40 -7.91
N LEU A 269 -3.46 -5.51 -7.74
CA LEU A 269 -3.58 -6.71 -8.54
C LEU A 269 -4.17 -7.82 -7.67
N ASN A 270 -5.48 -8.05 -7.79
CA ASN A 270 -6.21 -9.02 -7.01
C ASN A 270 -6.30 -10.37 -7.74
N ALA A 271 -5.87 -11.44 -7.06
CA ALA A 271 -5.98 -12.81 -7.52
C ALA A 271 -7.28 -13.42 -7.02
N CYS A 272 -8.19 -13.80 -7.91
CA CYS A 272 -9.40 -14.52 -7.54
C CYS A 272 -9.14 -16.02 -7.33
N GLU A 273 -9.97 -16.71 -6.55
CA GLU A 273 -9.85 -18.13 -6.14
C GLU A 273 -9.61 -19.15 -7.28
N GLY A 274 -9.74 -18.78 -8.54
CA GLY A 274 -9.47 -19.65 -9.69
C GLY A 274 -8.07 -19.55 -10.29
N ALA A 275 -7.25 -18.61 -9.83
CA ALA A 275 -5.94 -18.30 -10.41
C ALA A 275 -4.83 -19.21 -9.86
N ARG A 276 -4.93 -20.53 -10.10
CA ARG A 276 -3.87 -21.48 -9.79
C ARG A 276 -2.82 -21.43 -10.89
N GLY A 277 -1.60 -21.18 -10.55
CA GLY A 277 -0.48 -21.27 -11.49
C GLY A 277 0.86 -21.30 -10.76
N ASP A 278 1.76 -22.03 -11.32
CA ASP A 278 3.21 -22.19 -11.18
C ASP A 278 3.91 -21.65 -9.90
N GLU A 279 5.08 -22.21 -9.61
CA GLU A 279 5.96 -21.95 -8.45
C GLU A 279 6.32 -20.49 -8.17
N GLN A 280 5.96 -19.54 -9.05
CA GLN A 280 6.17 -18.10 -8.87
C GLN A 280 4.87 -17.34 -8.99
N SER A 281 4.55 -16.50 -8.00
CA SER A 281 3.35 -15.67 -8.04
C SER A 281 3.38 -14.69 -9.24
N PRO A 282 2.51 -14.87 -10.24
CA PRO A 282 2.49 -14.01 -11.42
C PRO A 282 2.09 -12.57 -11.08
N PHE A 283 1.24 -12.37 -10.08
CA PHE A 283 0.84 -11.04 -9.63
C PHE A 283 1.98 -10.31 -8.94
N SER A 284 2.73 -10.97 -8.07
CA SER A 284 3.90 -10.38 -7.41
C SER A 284 4.98 -10.03 -8.43
N SER A 285 5.24 -10.90 -9.42
CA SER A 285 6.16 -10.63 -10.52
C SER A 285 5.72 -9.41 -11.34
N THR A 286 4.43 -9.32 -11.71
CA THR A 286 3.87 -8.17 -12.43
C THR A 286 3.97 -6.89 -11.60
N ALA A 287 3.63 -6.92 -10.32
CA ALA A 287 3.71 -5.77 -9.41
C ALA A 287 5.15 -5.25 -9.26
N ALA A 288 6.11 -6.15 -9.06
CA ALA A 288 7.53 -5.79 -9.00
C ALA A 288 8.01 -5.13 -10.30
N ALA A 289 7.63 -5.70 -11.46
CA ALA A 289 7.97 -5.14 -12.77
C ALA A 289 7.39 -3.75 -13.00
N LEU A 290 6.14 -3.51 -12.57
CA LEU A 290 5.50 -2.18 -12.64
C LEU A 290 6.29 -1.14 -11.84
N VAL A 291 6.67 -1.49 -10.61
CA VAL A 291 7.44 -0.57 -9.74
C VAL A 291 8.84 -0.36 -10.29
N GLN A 292 9.54 -1.42 -10.75
CA GLN A 292 10.85 -1.30 -11.40
C GLN A 292 10.84 -0.37 -12.62
N ARG A 293 9.71 -0.23 -13.30
CA ARG A 293 9.55 0.65 -14.46
C ARG A 293 8.95 2.01 -14.14
N GLY A 294 8.83 2.35 -12.86
CA GLY A 294 8.56 3.71 -12.41
C GLY A 294 7.21 3.95 -11.75
N LEU A 295 6.31 2.94 -11.66
CA LEU A 295 5.10 3.09 -10.86
C LEU A 295 5.49 3.28 -9.37
N PRO A 296 4.94 4.26 -8.65
CA PRO A 296 5.32 4.52 -7.25
C PRO A 296 5.07 3.34 -6.31
N ALA A 297 3.93 2.64 -6.46
CA ALA A 297 3.60 1.49 -5.65
C ALA A 297 2.70 0.48 -6.39
N ALA A 298 2.80 -0.78 -6.03
CA ALA A 298 1.89 -1.83 -6.45
C ALA A 298 1.60 -2.79 -5.29
N VAL A 299 0.33 -3.12 -5.09
CA VAL A 299 -0.13 -4.18 -4.17
C VAL A 299 -0.52 -5.37 -5.00
N ALA A 300 -0.04 -6.56 -4.64
CA ALA A 300 -0.38 -7.81 -5.30
C ALA A 300 -0.76 -8.87 -4.27
N MET A 301 -1.64 -9.79 -4.66
CA MET A 301 -1.93 -10.98 -3.87
C MET A 301 -0.92 -12.06 -4.26
N GLN A 302 -0.04 -12.45 -3.32
CA GLN A 302 0.98 -13.46 -3.60
C GLN A 302 0.43 -14.90 -3.63
N TYR A 303 -0.74 -15.11 -3.05
CA TYR A 303 -1.51 -16.37 -3.07
C TYR A 303 -2.96 -16.07 -3.41
N ALA A 304 -3.75 -17.11 -3.68
CA ALA A 304 -5.19 -16.99 -3.78
C ALA A 304 -5.78 -16.47 -2.46
N ILE A 305 -6.78 -15.62 -2.53
CA ILE A 305 -7.44 -15.01 -1.38
C ILE A 305 -8.94 -15.26 -1.47
N SER A 306 -9.60 -15.51 -0.34
CA SER A 306 -11.04 -15.66 -0.29
C SER A 306 -11.75 -14.32 -0.56
N ASP A 307 -12.98 -14.40 -1.07
CA ASP A 307 -13.79 -13.19 -1.32
C ASP A 307 -14.04 -12.37 -0.06
N VAL A 308 -14.19 -13.03 1.10
CA VAL A 308 -14.37 -12.37 2.40
C VAL A 308 -13.13 -11.57 2.76
N ALA A 309 -11.95 -12.17 2.63
CA ALA A 309 -10.69 -11.54 2.93
C ALA A 309 -10.36 -10.40 1.93
N ALA A 310 -10.61 -10.62 0.64
CA ALA A 310 -10.43 -9.60 -0.40
C ALA A 310 -11.33 -8.37 -0.17
N ALA A 311 -12.60 -8.59 0.19
CA ALA A 311 -13.52 -7.51 0.49
C ALA A 311 -13.12 -6.74 1.76
N ALA A 312 -12.75 -7.45 2.84
CA ALA A 312 -12.29 -6.84 4.08
C ALA A 312 -11.01 -6.01 3.86
N PHE A 313 -10.05 -6.56 3.10
CA PHE A 313 -8.84 -5.84 2.70
C PHE A 313 -9.18 -4.55 1.96
N ALA A 314 -9.99 -4.64 0.89
CA ALA A 314 -10.30 -3.51 0.04
C ALA A 314 -11.00 -2.39 0.82
N GLU A 315 -11.97 -2.71 1.68
CA GLU A 315 -12.69 -1.71 2.49
C GLU A 315 -11.74 -0.89 3.36
N GLN A 316 -10.89 -1.56 4.14
CA GLN A 316 -9.99 -0.87 5.07
C GLN A 316 -8.80 -0.22 4.36
N PHE A 317 -8.25 -0.87 3.34
CA PHE A 317 -7.15 -0.33 2.56
C PHE A 317 -7.53 0.98 1.85
N TYR A 318 -8.63 0.98 1.11
CA TYR A 318 -9.08 2.19 0.40
C TYR A 318 -9.59 3.27 1.35
N GLY A 319 -10.24 2.89 2.46
CA GLY A 319 -10.61 3.81 3.52
C GLY A 319 -9.38 4.51 4.12
N ALA A 320 -8.34 3.75 4.44
CA ALA A 320 -7.09 4.28 4.98
C ALA A 320 -6.37 5.20 3.98
N LEU A 321 -6.37 4.85 2.68
CA LEU A 321 -5.83 5.72 1.63
C LEU A 321 -6.63 7.03 1.50
N ALA A 322 -7.96 6.97 1.58
CA ALA A 322 -8.83 8.15 1.55
C ALA A 322 -8.59 9.04 2.80
N ASP A 323 -8.26 8.44 3.94
CA ASP A 323 -7.86 9.11 5.18
C ASP A 323 -6.40 9.59 5.16
N ARG A 324 -5.72 9.49 4.02
CA ARG A 324 -4.36 9.99 3.76
C ARG A 324 -3.25 9.25 4.51
N LEU A 325 -3.47 8.00 4.89
CA LEU A 325 -2.38 7.18 5.40
C LEU A 325 -1.38 6.87 4.27
N PRO A 326 -0.08 6.74 4.58
CA PRO A 326 0.90 6.18 3.65
C PRO A 326 0.45 4.78 3.17
N VAL A 327 0.81 4.41 1.93
CA VAL A 327 0.31 3.17 1.30
C VAL A 327 0.66 1.92 2.10
N ASP A 328 1.81 1.88 2.71
CA ASP A 328 2.27 0.76 3.55
C ASP A 328 1.47 0.64 4.87
N ALA A 329 1.15 1.76 5.51
CA ALA A 329 0.24 1.77 6.66
C ALA A 329 -1.18 1.36 6.25
N ALA A 330 -1.66 1.79 5.08
CA ALA A 330 -2.95 1.39 4.54
C ALA A 330 -3.02 -0.12 4.26
N VAL A 331 -1.95 -0.73 3.71
CA VAL A 331 -1.86 -2.18 3.55
C VAL A 331 -1.92 -2.90 4.90
N SER A 332 -1.27 -2.38 5.94
CA SER A 332 -1.34 -2.98 7.29
C SER A 332 -2.75 -2.89 7.88
N GLU A 333 -3.51 -1.81 7.63
CA GLU A 333 -4.92 -1.73 8.03
C GLU A 333 -5.77 -2.77 7.29
N GLY A 334 -5.56 -2.94 5.98
CA GLY A 334 -6.20 -4.00 5.20
C GLY A 334 -5.88 -5.41 5.72
N ARG A 335 -4.61 -5.70 6.05
CA ARG A 335 -4.20 -6.99 6.66
C ARG A 335 -4.88 -7.26 7.99
N LYS A 336 -4.99 -6.27 8.86
CA LYS A 336 -5.74 -6.40 10.12
C LYS A 336 -7.21 -6.70 9.90
N ALA A 337 -7.81 -6.11 8.88
CA ALA A 337 -9.21 -6.40 8.55
C ALA A 337 -9.40 -7.84 8.09
N ILE A 338 -8.48 -8.39 7.33
CA ILE A 338 -8.49 -9.82 6.97
C ILE A 338 -8.39 -10.69 8.23
N ASP A 339 -7.42 -10.42 9.10
CA ASP A 339 -7.20 -11.16 10.34
C ASP A 339 -8.44 -11.16 11.25
N LEU A 340 -9.15 -10.02 11.32
CA LEU A 340 -10.42 -9.91 12.06
C LEU A 340 -11.59 -10.62 11.38
N ALA A 341 -11.63 -10.66 10.05
CA ALA A 341 -12.71 -11.30 9.28
C ALA A 341 -12.58 -12.83 9.29
N ALA A 342 -11.36 -13.36 9.34
CA ALA A 342 -11.05 -14.78 9.35
C ALA A 342 -9.98 -15.09 10.42
N PRO A 343 -10.34 -15.09 11.73
CA PRO A 343 -9.40 -15.32 12.81
C PRO A 343 -8.72 -16.69 12.70
N GLY A 344 -7.39 -16.70 12.77
CA GLY A 344 -6.58 -17.90 12.64
C GLY A 344 -6.25 -18.32 11.22
N ALA A 345 -6.83 -17.65 10.20
CA ALA A 345 -6.41 -17.82 8.80
C ALA A 345 -5.13 -17.03 8.53
N ALA A 346 -4.29 -17.55 7.63
CA ALA A 346 -3.06 -16.87 7.23
C ALA A 346 -3.27 -15.85 6.07
N GLU A 347 -4.50 -15.67 5.59
CA GLU A 347 -4.83 -14.82 4.44
C GLU A 347 -4.41 -13.35 4.60
N TRP A 348 -4.27 -12.88 5.85
CA TRP A 348 -3.80 -11.52 6.12
C TRP A 348 -2.36 -11.26 5.61
N GLY A 349 -1.55 -12.29 5.43
CA GLY A 349 -0.21 -12.18 4.87
C GLY A 349 -0.16 -12.22 3.34
N VAL A 350 -1.29 -12.48 2.67
CA VAL A 350 -1.37 -12.60 1.20
C VAL A 350 -1.08 -11.28 0.47
N PRO A 351 -1.58 -10.11 0.90
CA PRO A 351 -1.26 -8.85 0.23
C PRO A 351 0.22 -8.47 0.39
N VAL A 352 0.93 -8.23 -0.71
CA VAL A 352 2.33 -7.78 -0.78
C VAL A 352 2.40 -6.40 -1.37
N LEU A 353 3.14 -5.50 -0.73
CA LEU A 353 3.40 -4.15 -1.22
C LEU A 353 4.81 -4.06 -1.81
N PHE A 354 4.90 -3.71 -3.07
CA PHE A 354 6.10 -3.23 -3.72
C PHE A 354 6.05 -1.71 -3.83
N SER A 355 7.12 -1.01 -3.47
CA SER A 355 7.16 0.44 -3.54
C SER A 355 8.57 0.95 -3.84
N ARG A 356 8.65 2.05 -4.61
CA ARG A 356 9.85 2.86 -4.75
C ARG A 356 9.75 4.18 -3.99
N ALA A 357 8.56 4.52 -3.48
CA ALA A 357 8.38 5.71 -2.66
C ALA A 357 9.08 5.54 -1.31
N ALA A 358 10.04 6.41 -1.03
CA ALA A 358 10.91 6.29 0.14
C ALA A 358 10.13 6.38 1.45
N ASP A 359 9.11 7.22 1.51
CA ASP A 359 8.30 7.50 2.71
C ASP A 359 6.89 6.86 2.67
N GLY A 360 6.64 6.00 1.66
CA GLY A 360 5.31 5.40 1.44
C GLY A 360 4.24 6.39 0.97
N ALA A 361 4.60 7.66 0.79
CA ALA A 361 3.70 8.66 0.22
C ALA A 361 3.69 8.50 -1.31
N ILE A 362 2.56 8.11 -1.85
CA ILE A 362 2.37 7.97 -3.31
C ILE A 362 1.56 9.12 -3.90
N TRP A 363 0.97 9.95 -3.06
CA TRP A 363 0.30 11.21 -3.39
C TRP A 363 0.18 12.13 -2.18
N GLN A 364 0.06 13.42 -2.47
CA GLN A 364 -0.39 14.43 -1.51
C GLN A 364 -1.76 14.92 -1.96
N ILE A 365 -2.77 14.61 -1.17
CA ILE A 365 -4.14 15.09 -1.46
C ILE A 365 -4.20 16.55 -1.07
N ALA A 366 -4.40 17.44 -2.06
CA ALA A 366 -4.51 18.87 -1.84
C ALA A 366 -5.62 19.19 -0.82
N THR A 367 -5.30 19.97 0.18
CA THR A 367 -6.27 20.46 1.18
C THR A 367 -7.23 21.47 0.54
N GLU A 368 -8.38 21.73 1.18
CA GLU A 368 -9.31 22.79 0.69
C GLU A 368 -8.65 24.16 0.61
N ASP A 369 -7.73 24.46 1.53
CA ASP A 369 -6.98 25.71 1.53
C ASP A 369 -5.98 25.80 0.36
N GLU A 370 -5.39 24.67 -0.05
CA GLU A 370 -4.52 24.58 -1.24
C GLU A 370 -5.30 24.64 -2.56
N ARG A 371 -6.55 24.16 -2.57
CA ARG A 371 -7.45 24.22 -3.73
C ARG A 371 -7.97 25.63 -4.04
N GLN A 372 -8.04 26.51 -3.03
CA GLN A 372 -8.55 27.87 -3.16
C GLN A 372 -7.60 28.86 -2.46
N PRO A 373 -6.41 29.08 -3.05
CA PRO A 373 -5.41 29.95 -2.45
C PRO A 373 -5.93 31.37 -2.17
N GLU A 374 -6.87 31.86 -2.98
CA GLU A 374 -7.51 33.16 -2.74
C GLU A 374 -8.37 33.17 -1.46
N ARG A 375 -9.13 32.08 -1.21
CA ARG A 375 -9.93 31.97 0.02
C ARG A 375 -9.06 31.72 1.25
N ALA A 376 -7.98 30.97 1.12
CA ALA A 376 -7.01 30.75 2.20
C ALA A 376 -6.33 32.09 2.58
N LEU A 377 -5.98 32.89 1.58
CA LEU A 377 -5.43 34.24 1.79
C LEU A 377 -6.43 35.16 2.47
N LEU A 378 -7.69 35.16 2.02
CA LEU A 378 -8.79 35.91 2.65
C LEU A 378 -9.05 35.48 4.08
N ARG A 379 -9.06 34.18 4.40
CA ARG A 379 -9.19 33.66 5.76
C ARG A 379 -8.01 34.06 6.66
N ARG A 380 -6.77 34.00 6.15
CA ARG A 380 -5.57 34.42 6.90
C ARG A 380 -5.54 35.92 7.16
N LEU A 381 -6.07 36.72 6.24
CA LEU A 381 -6.11 38.19 6.37
C LEU A 381 -7.36 38.69 7.09
N PHE A 382 -8.45 37.92 7.10
CA PHE A 382 -9.74 38.35 7.65
C PHE A 382 -9.63 38.69 9.15
N TRP A 383 -9.07 37.83 9.96
CA TRP A 383 -8.93 38.04 11.40
C TRP A 383 -7.98 39.20 11.77
N PRO A 384 -6.79 39.33 11.16
CA PRO A 384 -5.92 40.50 11.38
C PRO A 384 -6.56 41.79 10.91
N LEU A 385 -7.24 41.80 9.76
CA LEU A 385 -7.91 42.99 9.24
C LEU A 385 -9.13 43.38 10.10
N LEU A 386 -9.89 42.40 10.59
CA LEU A 386 -10.99 42.63 11.52
C LEU A 386 -10.48 43.21 12.86
N ALA A 387 -9.39 42.63 13.41
CA ALA A 387 -8.75 43.14 14.60
C ALA A 387 -8.23 44.56 14.42
N LEU A 388 -7.60 44.87 13.27
CA LEU A 388 -7.15 46.18 12.92
C LEU A 388 -8.31 47.18 12.79
N ALA A 389 -9.39 46.77 12.15
CA ALA A 389 -10.62 47.58 12.02
C ALA A 389 -11.21 47.92 13.40
N VAL A 390 -11.30 46.95 14.32
CA VAL A 390 -11.80 47.15 15.68
C VAL A 390 -10.90 48.11 16.46
N ILE A 391 -9.58 48.01 16.31
CA ILE A 391 -8.63 48.92 16.93
C ILE A 391 -8.79 50.35 16.37
N ILE A 392 -8.89 50.48 15.03
CA ILE A 392 -9.08 51.80 14.39
C ILE A 392 -10.39 52.43 14.81
N PHE A 393 -11.48 51.69 14.83
CA PHE A 393 -12.80 52.19 15.28
C PHE A 393 -12.80 52.51 16.78
N GLY A 394 -12.10 51.72 17.61
CA GLY A 394 -11.93 51.99 19.04
C GLY A 394 -11.14 53.29 19.28
N ILE A 395 -10.06 53.53 18.55
CA ILE A 395 -9.27 54.77 18.63
C ILE A 395 -10.06 55.96 18.09
N ALA A 396 -10.75 55.82 16.95
CA ALA A 396 -11.61 56.87 16.40
C ALA A 396 -12.77 57.22 17.31
N GLY A 397 -13.38 56.23 17.97
CA GLY A 397 -14.42 56.42 18.98
C GLY A 397 -13.90 57.17 20.22
N SER A 398 -12.68 56.86 20.68
CA SER A 398 -12.06 57.57 21.82
C SER A 398 -11.62 59.00 21.50
N LEU A 399 -11.33 59.28 20.24
CA LEU A 399 -10.97 60.64 19.75
C LEU A 399 -12.20 61.47 19.42
N ALA A 400 -13.36 60.87 19.16
CA ALA A 400 -14.63 61.53 18.83
C ALA A 400 -15.51 61.86 20.06
N TYR A 401 -15.09 61.49 21.27
CA TYR A 401 -15.71 61.98 22.49
C TYR A 401 -14.93 63.21 22.99
N PRO A 402 -15.25 64.41 22.49
CA PRO A 402 -14.85 65.60 23.19
C PRO A 402 -15.69 65.68 24.44
N THR A 403 -15.02 65.81 25.56
CA THR A 403 -15.45 66.23 26.86
C THR A 403 -16.83 66.94 26.83
N LEU A 404 -17.90 66.19 27.05
CA LEU A 404 -19.14 66.78 27.57
C LEU A 404 -18.88 67.01 29.03
N GLU A 405 -18.36 68.19 29.36
CA GLU A 405 -18.47 68.71 30.74
C GLU A 405 -19.96 68.76 31.11
N PRO A 406 -20.35 68.24 32.26
CA PRO A 406 -21.72 68.32 32.69
C PRO A 406 -22.02 69.79 33.08
N LEU A 407 -22.85 70.46 32.29
CA LEU A 407 -23.51 71.69 32.63
C LEU A 407 -24.50 71.47 33.81
N TRP A 408 -23.99 71.17 35.00
CA TRP A 408 -24.74 71.16 36.24
C TRP A 408 -24.05 72.01 37.29
N ASN A 409 -24.04 73.31 37.08
CA ASN A 409 -23.84 74.28 38.15
C ASN A 409 -24.31 75.64 37.70
N VAL A 410 -25.60 75.84 37.61
CA VAL A 410 -26.22 77.14 37.91
C VAL A 410 -27.69 76.83 38.37
N TRP A 411 -27.89 76.82 39.63
CA TRP A 411 -28.95 77.31 40.49
C TRP A 411 -28.84 76.74 41.90
#